data_e41a6e9e467c7c954c0305fa33a051e6
#
_entry.id   e41a6e9e467c7c954c0305fa33a051e6
#
_cell.length_a   1.000
_cell.length_b   1.000
_cell.length_c   1.000
_cell.angle_alpha   90.00
_cell.angle_beta   90.00
_cell.angle_gamma   90.00
#
_symmetry.space_group_name_H-M   'P 1'
#
loop_
_entity.id
_entity.type
_entity.pdbx_description
1 polymer ?
#
loop_
_entity_poly.entity_id
_entity_poly.type
_entity_poly.pdbx_seq_one_letter_code
_entity_poly.pdbx_strand_id
1 'polypeptide(L)'
;GLVAGGASIPLVPVTINPAGITGDANTDTLLVIYGNGNGTVEGDLINSQPATGDPVISAVYPNVYAVNAAASFTVAQAGPPVVLADRVVAMPQTRATPCNLTLTTVTGVNRPNVGVAAGVAAMLGGRLYNLGSAPVVRAYAIRNGALVVCDYVASNCATNAGVWMAIADNVVSLRAQYGRDTAAANMDAIADVWDQNIATTATPVSNNAVKNTQACGLMRASAVRIALVAR
;
A
#
# COMPACT_ATOMS: atom_id res chain seq x y z
N GLY A 1 0.16 -7.79 4.32
CA GLY A 1 -1.02 -7.34 3.62
C GLY A 1 -1.96 -6.59 4.53
N LEU A 2 -2.63 -5.61 4.03
CA LEU A 2 -3.78 -5.00 4.71
C LEU A 2 -4.82 -6.11 4.89
N VAL A 3 -5.23 -6.37 6.12
CA VAL A 3 -6.36 -7.27 6.37
C VAL A 3 -7.59 -6.39 6.58
N ALA A 4 -8.27 -6.09 5.49
CA ALA A 4 -9.63 -5.56 5.57
C ALA A 4 -10.58 -6.70 5.26
N GLY A 5 -11.53 -6.98 6.11
CA GLY A 5 -12.49 -8.07 5.89
C GLY A 5 -11.90 -9.48 5.74
N GLY A 6 -10.68 -9.73 6.23
CA GLY A 6 -10.03 -11.06 6.19
C GLY A 6 -9.22 -11.37 4.91
N ALA A 7 -9.18 -10.48 3.92
CA ALA A 7 -8.37 -10.68 2.71
C ALA A 7 -7.01 -9.97 2.85
N SER A 8 -5.93 -10.64 2.45
CA SER A 8 -4.61 -10.03 2.32
C SER A 8 -4.54 -9.25 1.01
N ILE A 9 -4.35 -7.93 1.10
CA ILE A 9 -4.25 -7.04 -0.06
C ILE A 9 -2.79 -6.63 -0.24
N PRO A 10 -2.24 -6.62 -1.48
CA PRO A 10 -0.91 -6.09 -1.73
C PRO A 10 -0.89 -4.59 -1.38
N LEU A 11 0.15 -4.16 -0.66
CA LEU A 11 0.33 -2.76 -0.30
C LEU A 11 1.08 -2.03 -1.43
N VAL A 12 0.38 -1.80 -2.52
CA VAL A 12 0.86 -1.06 -3.68
C VAL A 12 -0.21 -0.05 -4.11
N PRO A 13 0.18 1.10 -4.66
CA PRO A 13 -0.78 2.16 -4.98
C PRO A 13 -1.91 1.71 -5.91
N VAL A 14 -1.60 0.89 -6.90
CA VAL A 14 -2.58 0.36 -7.86
C VAL A 14 -2.27 -1.10 -8.17
N THR A 15 -3.28 -1.97 -8.06
CA THR A 15 -3.22 -3.36 -8.54
C THR A 15 -4.25 -3.55 -9.64
N ILE A 16 -3.81 -4.02 -10.81
CA ILE A 16 -4.66 -4.39 -11.93
C ILE A 16 -5.04 -5.86 -11.79
N ASN A 17 -6.31 -6.18 -11.98
CA ASN A 17 -6.88 -7.53 -11.86
C ASN A 17 -6.49 -8.23 -10.53
N PRO A 18 -6.75 -7.59 -9.37
CA PRO A 18 -6.46 -8.21 -8.08
C PRO A 18 -7.28 -9.47 -7.87
N ALA A 19 -6.69 -10.46 -7.23
CA ALA A 19 -7.36 -11.73 -6.95
C ALA A 19 -8.65 -11.51 -6.15
N GLY A 20 -9.72 -12.20 -6.54
CA GLY A 20 -11.02 -12.15 -5.87
C GLY A 20 -11.92 -10.97 -6.29
N ILE A 21 -11.44 -10.02 -7.08
CA ILE A 21 -12.27 -8.95 -7.63
C ILE A 21 -12.63 -9.29 -9.08
N THR A 22 -13.93 -9.40 -9.36
CA THR A 22 -14.44 -9.73 -10.68
C THR A 22 -15.30 -8.60 -11.22
N GLY A 23 -15.22 -8.39 -12.53
CA GLY A 23 -16.06 -7.50 -13.32
C GLY A 23 -16.75 -8.23 -14.46
N ASP A 24 -17.38 -7.48 -15.36
CA ASP A 24 -17.95 -8.00 -16.60
C ASP A 24 -16.85 -8.63 -17.47
N ALA A 25 -17.25 -9.58 -18.33
CA ALA A 25 -16.32 -10.27 -19.22
C ALA A 25 -15.52 -9.27 -20.08
N ASN A 26 -14.24 -9.58 -20.24
CA ASN A 26 -13.33 -8.73 -21.03
C ASN A 26 -13.17 -7.29 -20.49
N THR A 27 -13.32 -7.07 -19.19
CA THR A 27 -12.98 -5.82 -18.52
C THR A 27 -11.90 -6.08 -17.45
N ASP A 28 -11.06 -5.08 -17.21
CA ASP A 28 -10.13 -5.15 -16.10
C ASP A 28 -10.77 -4.64 -14.82
N THR A 29 -10.19 -5.02 -13.69
CA THR A 29 -10.55 -4.51 -12.37
C THR A 29 -9.34 -3.82 -11.75
N LEU A 30 -9.58 -2.87 -10.86
CA LEU A 30 -8.54 -2.12 -10.18
C LEU A 30 -8.73 -2.19 -8.68
N LEU A 31 -7.61 -2.27 -7.95
CA LEU A 31 -7.55 -1.96 -6.53
C LEU A 31 -6.60 -0.77 -6.36
N VAL A 32 -7.11 0.31 -5.77
CA VAL A 32 -6.37 1.55 -5.55
C VAL A 32 -6.21 1.79 -4.07
N ILE A 33 -4.97 2.03 -3.64
CA ILE A 33 -4.61 2.27 -2.24
C ILE A 33 -3.87 3.60 -2.14
N TYR A 34 -4.35 4.49 -1.29
CA TYR A 34 -3.65 5.72 -0.97
C TYR A 34 -3.93 6.15 0.47
N GLY A 35 -3.01 6.92 1.02
CA GLY A 35 -3.13 7.49 2.35
C GLY A 35 -3.69 8.91 2.33
N ASN A 36 -4.13 9.37 3.50
CA ASN A 36 -4.49 10.76 3.77
C ASN A 36 -3.55 11.40 4.83
N GLY A 37 -2.42 10.78 5.10
CA GLY A 37 -1.44 11.25 6.07
C GLY A 37 -0.65 12.47 5.59
N ASN A 38 -0.12 13.22 6.55
CA ASN A 38 0.74 14.39 6.32
C ASN A 38 2.23 14.02 6.23
N GLY A 39 2.54 12.73 6.08
CA GLY A 39 3.91 12.23 5.96
C GLY A 39 4.56 12.62 4.63
N THR A 40 5.89 12.50 4.58
CA THR A 40 6.63 12.69 3.34
C THR A 40 6.32 11.56 2.35
N VAL A 41 6.27 11.89 1.07
CA VAL A 41 6.02 10.89 0.00
C VAL A 41 7.10 9.78 0.02
N GLU A 42 8.32 10.14 0.37
CA GLU A 42 9.46 9.22 0.45
C GLU A 42 9.49 8.40 1.74
N GLY A 43 8.61 8.69 2.69
CA GLY A 43 8.66 8.12 4.04
C GLY A 43 9.80 8.70 4.90
N ASP A 44 9.63 8.68 6.20
CA ASP A 44 10.61 9.16 7.15
C ASP A 44 11.72 8.13 7.39
N LEU A 45 12.97 8.59 7.34
CA LEU A 45 14.13 7.71 7.62
C LEU A 45 14.08 7.19 9.06
N ILE A 46 14.18 5.89 9.22
CA ILE A 46 14.32 5.23 10.54
C ILE A 46 15.79 5.28 10.95
N ASN A 47 16.11 6.22 11.83
CA ASN A 47 17.49 6.45 12.29
C ASN A 47 17.96 5.43 13.32
N SER A 48 17.02 4.94 14.13
CA SER A 48 17.29 3.86 15.07
C SER A 48 16.00 3.12 15.41
N GLN A 49 16.18 1.94 15.97
CA GLN A 49 15.12 1.12 16.54
C GLN A 49 15.59 0.73 17.95
N PRO A 50 15.22 1.54 18.97
CA PRO A 50 15.77 1.37 20.32
C PRO A 50 15.50 -0.03 20.89
N ALA A 51 16.53 -0.67 21.43
CA ALA A 51 16.42 -2.00 22.05
C ALA A 51 15.70 -1.92 23.40
N THR A 52 15.86 -0.80 24.12
CA THR A 52 15.13 -0.50 25.36
C THR A 52 13.86 0.26 25.04
N GLY A 53 12.78 -0.05 25.74
CA GLY A 53 11.50 0.61 25.54
C GLY A 53 11.55 2.11 25.81
N ASP A 54 10.64 2.84 25.20
CA ASP A 54 10.37 4.25 25.50
C ASP A 54 9.37 4.32 26.66
N PRO A 55 9.75 4.84 27.83
CA PRO A 55 8.88 4.82 29.02
C PRO A 55 7.64 5.75 28.86
N VAL A 56 7.72 6.77 27.99
CA VAL A 56 6.63 7.73 27.80
C VAL A 56 5.52 7.15 26.94
N ILE A 57 5.89 6.45 25.86
CA ILE A 57 4.90 5.81 24.97
C ILE A 57 4.70 4.34 25.29
N SER A 58 5.37 3.80 26.32
CA SER A 58 5.36 2.38 26.71
C SER A 58 5.64 1.42 25.56
N ALA A 59 6.35 1.89 24.54
CA ALA A 59 6.74 1.09 23.38
C ALA A 59 8.06 0.40 23.62
N VAL A 60 8.14 -0.90 23.28
CA VAL A 60 9.33 -1.72 23.39
C VAL A 60 9.71 -2.28 22.02
N TYR A 61 11.00 -2.58 21.81
CA TYR A 61 11.47 -3.23 20.59
C TYR A 61 10.65 -4.51 20.27
N PRO A 62 10.21 -4.75 19.02
CA PRO A 62 10.45 -3.94 17.80
C PRO A 62 9.42 -2.82 17.53
N ASN A 63 8.56 -2.50 18.49
CA ASN A 63 7.40 -1.62 18.34
C ASN A 63 7.72 -0.12 18.45
N VAL A 64 8.99 0.27 18.28
CA VAL A 64 9.41 1.67 18.34
C VAL A 64 10.38 2.00 17.22
N TYR A 65 10.15 3.12 16.54
CA TYR A 65 10.97 3.65 15.47
C TYR A 65 11.35 5.09 15.77
N ALA A 66 12.65 5.40 15.81
CA ALA A 66 13.12 6.77 15.89
C ALA A 66 13.26 7.36 14.49
N VAL A 67 12.50 8.42 14.20
CA VAL A 67 12.43 9.07 12.88
C VAL A 67 12.67 10.57 13.00
N ASN A 68 13.05 11.23 11.88
CA ASN A 68 13.34 12.66 11.89
C ASN A 68 12.09 13.51 12.11
N ALA A 69 10.98 13.15 11.50
CA ALA A 69 9.73 13.91 11.50
C ALA A 69 8.64 13.27 12.37
N ALA A 70 8.98 12.78 13.55
CA ALA A 70 8.04 12.14 14.48
C ALA A 70 6.79 12.99 14.78
N ALA A 71 6.88 14.32 14.60
CA ALA A 71 5.74 15.23 14.78
C ALA A 71 4.65 15.12 13.71
N SER A 72 4.94 14.49 12.58
CA SER A 72 3.96 14.27 11.50
C SER A 72 3.03 13.08 11.77
N PHE A 73 3.26 12.32 12.84
CA PHE A 73 2.46 11.16 13.21
C PHE A 73 1.44 11.52 14.29
N THR A 74 0.21 11.07 14.08
CA THR A 74 -0.93 11.34 14.96
C THR A 74 -1.27 10.11 15.80
N VAL A 75 -1.51 10.33 17.08
CA VAL A 75 -1.96 9.33 18.05
C VAL A 75 -3.46 9.47 18.24
N ALA A 76 -4.16 8.37 18.51
CA ALA A 76 -5.57 8.42 18.85
C ALA A 76 -5.81 9.27 20.11
N GLN A 77 -6.83 10.12 20.07
CA GLN A 77 -7.28 10.89 21.20
C GLN A 77 -8.79 10.67 21.37
N ALA A 78 -9.18 10.37 22.61
CA ALA A 78 -10.58 10.33 22.98
C ALA A 78 -11.05 11.74 23.35
N GLY A 79 -12.11 12.21 22.73
CA GLY A 79 -12.70 13.52 22.99
C GLY A 79 -13.34 14.13 21.75
N PRO A 80 -14.12 15.22 21.89
CA PRO A 80 -14.59 15.98 20.74
C PRO A 80 -13.55 17.04 20.30
N PRO A 81 -13.03 17.02 19.03
CA PRO A 81 -13.25 15.94 18.06
C PRO A 81 -12.45 14.67 18.37
N VAL A 82 -13.01 13.50 18.04
CA VAL A 82 -12.28 12.24 18.10
C VAL A 82 -11.17 12.26 17.04
N VAL A 83 -9.93 12.05 17.46
CA VAL A 83 -8.78 11.93 16.58
C VAL A 83 -8.42 10.45 16.46
N LEU A 84 -8.38 9.93 15.22
CA LEU A 84 -7.96 8.57 14.95
C LEU A 84 -6.43 8.52 14.79
N ALA A 85 -5.83 7.42 15.26
CA ALA A 85 -4.40 7.20 15.10
C ALA A 85 -4.03 6.94 13.64
N ASP A 86 -2.86 7.41 13.24
CA ASP A 86 -2.32 7.13 11.92
C ASP A 86 -2.00 5.65 11.73
N ARG A 87 -2.18 5.19 10.50
CA ARG A 87 -1.74 3.89 10.00
C ARG A 87 -0.39 4.07 9.31
N VAL A 88 0.55 3.22 9.64
CA VAL A 88 1.92 3.33 9.16
C VAL A 88 2.45 2.01 8.62
N VAL A 89 3.41 2.09 7.71
CA VAL A 89 4.12 0.95 7.15
C VAL A 89 5.62 1.21 7.27
N ALA A 90 6.33 0.28 7.91
CA ALA A 90 7.80 0.29 7.91
C ALA A 90 8.34 -0.52 6.73
N MET A 91 9.22 0.07 5.96
CA MET A 91 9.91 -0.57 4.84
C MET A 91 11.40 -0.66 5.15
N PRO A 92 12.01 -1.86 5.14
CA PRO A 92 13.44 -2.01 5.42
C PRO A 92 14.31 -1.39 4.32
N GLN A 93 15.50 -0.95 4.67
CA GLN A 93 16.51 -0.47 3.72
C GLN A 93 16.90 -1.57 2.74
N THR A 94 17.12 -2.76 3.24
CA THR A 94 17.40 -3.95 2.43
C THR A 94 16.18 -4.86 2.50
N ARG A 95 15.57 -5.12 1.35
CA ARG A 95 14.36 -5.93 1.30
C ARG A 95 14.67 -7.39 1.49
N ALA A 96 14.07 -7.97 2.53
CA ALA A 96 14.07 -9.40 2.74
C ALA A 96 13.06 -10.10 1.81
N THR A 97 13.24 -11.38 1.61
CA THR A 97 12.25 -12.27 0.98
C THR A 97 11.40 -12.92 2.07
N PRO A 98 10.08 -12.90 1.92
CA PRO A 98 9.26 -12.21 0.93
C PRO A 98 9.18 -10.71 1.22
N CYS A 99 8.79 -9.90 0.22
CA CYS A 99 8.57 -8.46 0.37
C CYS A 99 7.28 -8.18 1.17
N ASN A 100 7.21 -8.67 2.39
CA ASN A 100 6.06 -8.48 3.27
C ASN A 100 6.17 -7.13 3.98
N LEU A 101 5.13 -6.32 3.87
CA LEU A 101 4.98 -5.08 4.60
C LEU A 101 3.85 -5.24 5.60
N THR A 102 4.05 -4.75 6.82
CA THR A 102 3.04 -4.80 7.87
C THR A 102 2.45 -3.40 8.06
N LEU A 103 1.14 -3.30 7.87
CA LEU A 103 0.39 -2.12 8.26
C LEU A 103 0.13 -2.19 9.77
N THR A 104 0.48 -1.14 10.47
CA THR A 104 0.27 -1.02 11.92
C THR A 104 -0.30 0.35 12.27
N THR A 105 -0.67 0.51 13.52
CA THR A 105 -1.28 1.75 14.05
C THR A 105 -0.30 2.44 14.98
N VAL A 106 -0.19 3.75 14.91
CA VAL A 106 0.59 4.56 15.85
C VAL A 106 -0.08 4.52 17.22
N THR A 107 0.68 4.15 18.26
CA THR A 107 0.20 4.05 19.63
C THR A 107 0.70 5.16 20.53
N GLY A 108 1.78 5.85 20.12
CA GLY A 108 2.35 6.94 20.88
C GLY A 108 3.42 7.67 20.09
N VAL A 109 3.68 8.93 20.43
CA VAL A 109 4.76 9.75 19.89
C VAL A 109 5.49 10.44 21.04
N ASN A 110 6.78 10.16 21.17
CA ASN A 110 7.71 10.84 22.06
C ASN A 110 8.99 11.11 21.29
N ARG A 111 9.08 12.28 20.68
CA ARG A 111 10.15 12.65 19.73
C ARG A 111 11.54 12.28 20.22
N PRO A 112 12.36 11.63 19.40
CA PRO A 112 12.15 11.27 17.99
C PRO A 112 11.36 9.95 17.79
N ASN A 113 10.87 9.32 18.84
CA ASN A 113 10.28 7.99 18.83
C ASN A 113 8.80 7.99 18.42
N VAL A 114 8.44 7.04 17.58
CA VAL A 114 7.06 6.69 17.19
C VAL A 114 6.82 5.25 17.63
N GLY A 115 5.89 5.06 18.55
CA GLY A 115 5.42 3.76 18.99
C GLY A 115 4.32 3.24 18.07
N VAL A 116 4.33 1.93 17.81
CA VAL A 116 3.35 1.25 16.97
C VAL A 116 2.80 -0.01 17.64
N ALA A 117 1.59 -0.42 17.27
CA ALA A 117 0.94 -1.59 17.85
C ALA A 117 1.65 -2.91 17.47
N ALA A 118 2.18 -3.00 16.25
CA ALA A 118 2.90 -4.17 15.76
C ALA A 118 4.09 -3.72 14.92
N GLY A 119 5.26 -3.66 15.51
CA GLY A 119 6.50 -3.29 14.85
C GLY A 119 7.19 -4.48 14.19
N VAL A 120 8.07 -4.17 13.25
CA VAL A 120 8.93 -5.14 12.57
C VAL A 120 10.38 -4.86 12.95
N ALA A 121 11.12 -5.90 13.28
CA ALA A 121 12.54 -5.80 13.64
C ALA A 121 13.43 -5.46 12.43
N ALA A 122 14.65 -4.99 12.71
CA ALA A 122 15.70 -4.72 11.73
C ALA A 122 15.32 -3.66 10.67
N MET A 123 14.63 -2.60 11.09
CA MET A 123 14.20 -1.49 10.21
C MET A 123 15.19 -0.31 10.18
N LEU A 124 16.36 -0.41 10.82
CA LEU A 124 17.38 0.63 10.79
C LEU A 124 17.77 0.99 9.34
N GLY A 125 17.80 2.28 9.03
CA GLY A 125 18.07 2.79 7.67
C GLY A 125 16.91 2.63 6.68
N GLY A 126 15.82 1.98 7.08
CA GLY A 126 14.59 1.88 6.33
C GLY A 126 13.74 3.15 6.40
N ARG A 127 12.52 3.06 5.94
CA ARG A 127 11.57 4.18 5.88
C ARG A 127 10.26 3.84 6.58
N LEU A 128 9.71 4.81 7.32
CA LEU A 128 8.38 4.74 7.91
C LEU A 128 7.43 5.62 7.10
N TYR A 129 6.45 4.99 6.46
CA TYR A 129 5.44 5.66 5.65
C TYR A 129 4.19 5.92 6.48
N ASN A 130 3.74 7.17 6.54
CA ASN A 130 2.48 7.55 7.17
C ASN A 130 1.36 7.53 6.13
N LEU A 131 0.42 6.60 6.26
CA LEU A 131 -0.77 6.51 5.40
C LEU A 131 -1.96 7.31 5.96
N GLY A 132 -1.78 7.97 7.11
CA GLY A 132 -2.84 8.71 7.78
C GLY A 132 -3.81 7.83 8.57
N SER A 133 -4.77 8.46 9.18
CA SER A 133 -5.75 7.78 10.06
C SER A 133 -6.81 6.99 9.29
N ALA A 134 -7.05 7.33 8.04
CA ALA A 134 -8.06 6.71 7.19
C ALA A 134 -7.49 6.41 5.78
N PRO A 135 -6.58 5.45 5.65
CA PRO A 135 -6.11 5.04 4.32
C PRO A 135 -7.28 4.54 3.50
N VAL A 136 -7.30 4.94 2.24
CA VAL A 136 -8.35 4.57 1.28
C VAL A 136 -7.90 3.32 0.54
N VAL A 137 -8.76 2.31 0.51
CA VAL A 137 -8.58 1.06 -0.25
C VAL A 137 -9.84 0.82 -1.04
N ARG A 138 -9.84 1.14 -2.34
CA ARG A 138 -11.02 1.04 -3.20
C ARG A 138 -10.79 0.11 -4.37
N ALA A 139 -11.75 -0.79 -4.56
CA ALA A 139 -11.84 -1.61 -5.75
C ALA A 139 -12.79 -0.99 -6.77
N TYR A 140 -12.41 -1.06 -8.04
CA TYR A 140 -13.21 -0.59 -9.19
C TYR A 140 -13.39 -1.73 -10.17
N ALA A 141 -14.59 -1.85 -10.72
CA ALA A 141 -14.95 -2.84 -11.73
C ALA A 141 -16.04 -2.30 -12.66
N ILE A 142 -16.19 -2.92 -13.82
CA ILE A 142 -17.41 -2.78 -14.61
C ILE A 142 -18.34 -3.93 -14.23
N ARG A 143 -19.57 -3.62 -13.86
CA ARG A 143 -20.59 -4.62 -13.54
C ARG A 143 -21.94 -4.20 -14.13
N ASN A 144 -22.52 -5.08 -14.91
CA ASN A 144 -23.80 -4.81 -15.59
C ASN A 144 -23.80 -3.49 -16.40
N GLY A 145 -22.68 -3.19 -17.06
CA GLY A 145 -22.54 -1.98 -17.86
C GLY A 145 -22.41 -0.68 -17.08
N ALA A 146 -22.07 -0.76 -15.79
CA ALA A 146 -21.79 0.39 -14.95
C ALA A 146 -20.38 0.31 -14.33
N LEU A 147 -19.71 1.44 -14.19
CA LEU A 147 -18.51 1.54 -13.36
C LEU A 147 -18.95 1.55 -11.89
N VAL A 148 -18.48 0.59 -11.14
CA VAL A 148 -18.80 0.42 -9.72
C VAL A 148 -17.55 0.54 -8.85
N VAL A 149 -17.74 0.98 -7.61
CA VAL A 149 -16.69 1.07 -6.59
C VAL A 149 -17.11 0.32 -5.34
N CYS A 150 -16.14 -0.31 -4.69
CA CYS A 150 -16.31 -0.90 -3.37
C CYS A 150 -15.18 -0.45 -2.44
N ASP A 151 -15.53 -0.07 -1.22
CA ASP A 151 -14.56 0.26 -0.17
C ASP A 151 -14.13 -1.02 0.58
N TYR A 152 -12.88 -1.40 0.39
CA TYR A 152 -12.30 -2.59 1.02
C TYR A 152 -12.04 -2.43 2.51
N VAL A 153 -11.96 -1.21 3.03
CA VAL A 153 -11.81 -0.98 4.47
C VAL A 153 -13.12 -1.27 5.19
N ALA A 154 -14.25 -0.93 4.56
CA ALA A 154 -15.59 -1.09 5.13
C ALA A 154 -16.20 -2.47 4.86
N SER A 155 -15.82 -3.13 3.75
CA SER A 155 -16.54 -4.31 3.25
C SER A 155 -15.61 -5.32 2.55
N ASN A 156 -15.99 -6.58 2.57
CA ASN A 156 -15.32 -7.60 1.76
C ASN A 156 -15.83 -7.55 0.30
N CYS A 157 -15.14 -6.80 -0.53
CA CYS A 157 -15.50 -6.61 -1.95
C CYS A 157 -15.39 -7.89 -2.80
N ALA A 158 -14.63 -8.88 -2.35
CA ALA A 158 -14.45 -10.13 -3.08
C ALA A 158 -15.64 -11.09 -2.93
N THR A 159 -16.29 -11.08 -1.75
CA THR A 159 -17.33 -12.08 -1.43
C THR A 159 -18.75 -11.50 -1.36
N ASN A 160 -18.89 -10.17 -1.23
CA ASN A 160 -20.20 -9.54 -1.11
C ASN A 160 -20.51 -8.66 -2.33
N ALA A 161 -21.41 -9.16 -3.19
CA ALA A 161 -21.84 -8.43 -4.39
C ALA A 161 -22.67 -7.17 -4.07
N GLY A 162 -23.35 -7.14 -2.94
CA GLY A 162 -24.25 -6.04 -2.55
C GLY A 162 -23.57 -4.78 -2.02
N VAL A 163 -22.23 -4.80 -1.82
CA VAL A 163 -21.48 -3.65 -1.31
C VAL A 163 -20.88 -2.76 -2.40
N TRP A 164 -21.10 -3.13 -3.66
CA TRP A 164 -20.63 -2.36 -4.80
C TRP A 164 -21.61 -1.26 -5.16
N MET A 165 -21.11 -0.05 -5.28
CA MET A 165 -21.90 1.15 -5.57
C MET A 165 -21.58 1.65 -6.97
N ALA A 166 -22.61 1.84 -7.79
CA ALA A 166 -22.46 2.43 -9.12
C ALA A 166 -22.06 3.91 -8.99
N ILE A 167 -21.05 4.31 -9.75
CA ILE A 167 -20.54 5.69 -9.81
C ILE A 167 -20.67 6.30 -11.20
N ALA A 168 -20.81 5.47 -12.25
CA ALA A 168 -21.13 5.91 -13.62
C ALA A 168 -21.82 4.80 -14.38
N ASP A 169 -22.94 5.13 -15.02
CA ASP A 169 -23.68 4.23 -15.87
C ASP A 169 -23.15 4.24 -17.31
N ASN A 170 -23.56 3.24 -18.08
CA ASN A 170 -23.20 3.08 -19.50
C ASN A 170 -21.69 2.97 -19.75
N VAL A 171 -20.90 2.54 -18.75
CA VAL A 171 -19.49 2.23 -18.92
C VAL A 171 -19.34 0.75 -19.25
N VAL A 172 -18.85 0.45 -20.44
CA VAL A 172 -18.83 -0.91 -20.99
C VAL A 172 -17.44 -1.54 -21.03
N SER A 173 -16.39 -0.76 -20.82
CA SER A 173 -15.04 -1.29 -20.76
C SER A 173 -14.16 -0.46 -19.85
N LEU A 174 -13.34 -1.16 -19.07
CA LEU A 174 -12.19 -0.64 -18.35
C LEU A 174 -10.98 -1.47 -18.78
N ARG A 175 -9.91 -0.79 -19.20
CA ARG A 175 -8.62 -1.40 -19.51
C ARG A 175 -7.52 -0.66 -18.79
N ALA A 176 -6.60 -1.41 -18.21
CA ALA A 176 -5.48 -0.82 -17.48
C ALA A 176 -4.19 -1.55 -17.82
N GLN A 177 -3.07 -0.83 -17.80
CA GLN A 177 -1.73 -1.38 -17.98
C GLN A 177 -0.75 -0.67 -17.07
N TYR A 178 0.25 -1.41 -16.59
CA TYR A 178 1.40 -0.82 -15.91
C TYR A 178 2.41 -0.32 -16.94
N GLY A 179 2.92 0.90 -16.73
CA GLY A 179 4.14 1.36 -17.35
C GLY A 179 5.31 0.89 -16.51
N ARG A 180 6.07 -0.08 -17.01
CA ARG A 180 7.16 -0.71 -16.28
C ARG A 180 8.52 -0.24 -16.77
N ASP A 181 9.37 0.09 -15.81
CA ASP A 181 10.79 0.29 -16.01
C ASP A 181 11.46 -1.08 -16.14
N THR A 182 12.03 -1.36 -17.29
CA THR A 182 12.73 -2.61 -17.59
C THR A 182 14.25 -2.45 -17.65
N ALA A 183 14.76 -1.26 -17.31
CA ALA A 183 16.20 -1.00 -17.27
C ALA A 183 16.96 -2.04 -16.45
N ALA A 184 18.03 -2.58 -17.02
CA ALA A 184 18.72 -3.74 -16.46
C ALA A 184 19.54 -3.42 -15.21
N ALA A 185 20.16 -2.24 -15.15
CA ALA A 185 21.09 -1.89 -14.07
C ALA A 185 20.40 -1.17 -12.91
N ASN A 186 19.80 -0.02 -13.17
CA ASN A 186 19.11 0.78 -12.18
C ASN A 186 17.76 1.21 -12.73
N MET A 187 16.76 1.31 -11.86
CA MET A 187 15.50 1.91 -12.25
C MET A 187 15.71 3.40 -12.52
N ASP A 188 15.29 3.87 -13.68
CA ASP A 188 15.31 5.28 -14.06
C ASP A 188 13.92 5.94 -14.00
N ALA A 189 12.91 5.16 -13.58
CA ALA A 189 11.51 5.54 -13.49
C ALA A 189 10.83 5.85 -14.83
N ILE A 190 11.47 5.50 -15.97
CA ILE A 190 10.85 5.60 -17.28
C ILE A 190 10.05 4.33 -17.57
N ALA A 191 8.86 4.48 -18.12
CA ALA A 191 8.05 3.35 -18.54
C ALA A 191 8.46 2.87 -19.93
N ASP A 192 9.28 1.82 -20.01
CA ASP A 192 9.74 1.22 -21.25
C ASP A 192 8.69 0.31 -21.90
N VAL A 193 7.88 -0.36 -21.08
CA VAL A 193 6.90 -1.35 -21.53
C VAL A 193 5.56 -1.10 -20.85
N TRP A 194 4.49 -1.24 -21.64
CA TRP A 194 3.11 -1.11 -21.17
C TRP A 194 2.38 -2.44 -21.30
N ASP A 195 2.19 -3.13 -20.19
CA ASP A 195 1.47 -4.39 -20.14
C ASP A 195 0.82 -4.62 -18.76
N GLN A 196 0.21 -5.79 -18.56
CA GLN A 196 -0.31 -6.24 -17.27
C GLN A 196 0.61 -7.29 -16.61
N ASN A 197 1.71 -7.62 -17.26
CA ASN A 197 2.62 -8.65 -16.79
C ASN A 197 3.52 -8.11 -15.69
N ILE A 198 3.10 -8.30 -14.46
CA ILE A 198 3.95 -8.10 -13.29
C ILE A 198 4.85 -9.34 -13.19
N ALA A 199 5.84 -9.42 -14.09
CA ALA A 199 6.63 -10.61 -14.26
C ALA A 199 7.28 -11.06 -12.96
N THR A 200 6.94 -12.25 -12.55
CA THR A 200 7.71 -13.06 -11.60
C THR A 200 9.11 -13.41 -12.16
N THR A 201 9.32 -13.16 -13.43
CA THR A 201 10.53 -13.50 -14.21
C THR A 201 11.21 -12.28 -14.82
N ALA A 202 11.16 -11.13 -14.16
CA ALA A 202 12.05 -10.05 -14.56
C ALA A 202 13.48 -10.59 -14.54
N THR A 203 14.20 -10.48 -15.65
CA THR A 203 15.65 -10.72 -15.74
C THR A 203 16.29 -10.18 -14.46
N PRO A 204 17.10 -10.98 -13.77
CA PRO A 204 17.62 -10.58 -12.48
C PRO A 204 18.44 -9.29 -12.65
N VAL A 205 17.92 -8.20 -12.14
CA VAL A 205 18.68 -6.98 -12.01
C VAL A 205 19.60 -7.20 -10.83
N SER A 206 20.84 -7.53 -11.13
CA SER A 206 21.90 -7.93 -10.18
C SER A 206 21.56 -9.12 -9.28
N ASN A 207 22.52 -9.94 -9.04
CA ASN A 207 22.76 -11.13 -8.23
C ASN A 207 21.86 -11.46 -7.01
N ASN A 208 20.60 -11.05 -6.98
CA ASN A 208 19.73 -11.28 -5.86
C ASN A 208 18.45 -12.00 -6.29
N ALA A 209 18.39 -13.29 -6.03
CA ALA A 209 17.24 -14.19 -6.29
C ALA A 209 15.91 -13.74 -5.65
N VAL A 210 15.94 -12.71 -4.81
CA VAL A 210 14.83 -12.14 -4.05
C VAL A 210 13.87 -11.31 -4.92
N LYS A 211 14.23 -10.99 -6.15
CA LYS A 211 13.53 -9.99 -6.97
C LYS A 211 12.38 -10.54 -7.82
N ASN A 212 12.08 -11.81 -7.71
CA ASN A 212 11.13 -12.51 -8.58
C ASN A 212 9.72 -12.67 -7.99
N THR A 213 9.36 -11.96 -6.93
CA THR A 213 7.99 -11.98 -6.42
C THR A 213 7.14 -10.92 -7.11
N GLN A 214 5.85 -11.19 -7.26
CA GLN A 214 4.87 -10.24 -7.81
C GLN A 214 4.94 -8.86 -7.10
N ALA A 215 5.10 -8.85 -5.79
CA ALA A 215 5.22 -7.61 -5.02
C ALA A 215 6.47 -6.79 -5.40
N CYS A 216 7.58 -7.45 -5.67
CA CYS A 216 8.81 -6.77 -6.12
C CYS A 216 8.72 -6.31 -7.58
N GLY A 217 8.00 -7.05 -8.43
CA GLY A 217 7.70 -6.65 -9.82
C GLY A 217 6.88 -5.37 -9.91
N LEU A 218 5.92 -5.18 -9.00
CA LEU A 218 5.11 -3.97 -8.91
C LEU A 218 5.91 -2.71 -8.58
N MET A 219 7.07 -2.85 -7.96
CA MET A 219 7.93 -1.69 -7.65
C MET A 219 8.61 -1.08 -8.85
N ARG A 220 8.63 -1.78 -9.97
CA ARG A 220 9.09 -1.29 -11.26
C ARG A 220 7.98 -0.61 -12.07
N ALA A 221 6.74 -0.66 -11.57
CA ALA A 221 5.64 0.08 -12.17
C ALA A 221 5.75 1.56 -11.78
N SER A 222 6.26 2.37 -12.67
CA SER A 222 6.42 3.82 -12.51
C SER A 222 5.16 4.59 -12.90
N ALA A 223 4.27 3.97 -13.69
CA ALA A 223 3.06 4.58 -14.19
C ALA A 223 1.92 3.56 -14.37
N VAL A 224 0.70 4.06 -14.44
CA VAL A 224 -0.49 3.28 -14.82
C VAL A 224 -1.25 4.07 -15.87
N ARG A 225 -1.65 3.42 -16.97
CA ARG A 225 -2.61 4.00 -17.92
C ARG A 225 -3.93 3.27 -17.83
N ILE A 226 -5.01 4.03 -17.91
CA ILE A 226 -6.38 3.53 -17.80
C ILE A 226 -7.17 4.05 -18.98
N ALA A 227 -7.95 3.19 -19.62
CA ALA A 227 -8.93 3.55 -20.65
C ALA A 227 -10.32 3.11 -20.20
N LEU A 228 -11.27 4.02 -20.27
CA LEU A 228 -12.68 3.77 -20.04
C LEU A 228 -13.46 4.01 -21.34
N VAL A 229 -14.39 3.12 -21.66
CA VAL A 229 -15.32 3.28 -22.79
C VAL A 229 -16.71 3.35 -22.23
N ALA A 230 -17.40 4.45 -22.55
CA ALA A 230 -18.82 4.65 -22.27
C ALA A 230 -19.64 4.61 -23.57
N ARG A 231 -20.93 4.29 -23.47
CA ARG A 231 -21.90 4.34 -24.56
C ARG A 231 -22.78 5.55 -24.44
#